data_b1c9e7a068e4307a47629f4e09f3799d
#
_entry.id   b1c9e7a068e4307a47629f4e09f3799d
#
_cell.length_a   1.000
_cell.length_b   1.000
_cell.length_c   1.000
_cell.angle_alpha   90.00
_cell.angle_beta   90.00
_cell.angle_gamma   90.00
#
_symmetry.space_group_name_H-M   'P 1'
#
loop_
_entity.id
_entity.type
_entity.pdbx_description
1 polymer ?
#
loop_
_entity_poly.entity_id
_entity_poly.type
_entity_poly.pdbx_seq_one_letter_code
_entity_poly.pdbx_strand_id
1 'polypeptide(L)'
;MKTTLALSMATLLISSSAFAADFSATKDKLETALAADIRTDKEVARDRNRKPVRTLEFFGFRDDMKVVELMPGGGWYTKLLAPVVADKGQYYMAIGTSRASKAVAGQAGFDKVKVTAEEAKIYRPEGSKFYALEADGLGVSDMDMVLTFRNYHNFSESGRAVMNKMAFDALKSGGVYAVVDHTRRHMQATDNENRRRFDPVLAIKEIQAAGFKFVDMTDLHYKPDDELRYEVGRKSVTGNSDRWTLKFVKP
;
A
#
# COMPACT_ATOMS: atom_id res chain seq x y z
N MET A 1 -4.49 -6.16 62.95
CA MET A 1 -3.56 -5.73 61.90
C MET A 1 -4.21 -6.07 60.56
N LYS A 2 -4.74 -5.06 59.85
CA LYS A 2 -5.31 -5.21 58.50
C LYS A 2 -4.39 -4.40 57.56
N THR A 3 -3.65 -5.10 56.72
CA THR A 3 -2.76 -4.51 55.73
C THR A 3 -3.53 -4.29 54.44
N THR A 4 -3.74 -3.04 54.11
CA THR A 4 -4.41 -2.63 52.85
C THR A 4 -3.36 -2.57 51.74
N LEU A 5 -3.51 -3.39 50.73
CA LEU A 5 -2.67 -3.36 49.51
C LEU A 5 -3.28 -2.33 48.56
N ALA A 6 -2.60 -1.21 48.38
CA ALA A 6 -2.94 -0.24 47.35
C ALA A 6 -2.30 -0.67 46.02
N LEU A 7 -3.13 -1.01 45.03
CA LEU A 7 -2.71 -1.34 43.68
C LEU A 7 -2.64 -0.04 42.86
N SER A 8 -1.46 0.38 42.50
CA SER A 8 -1.22 1.55 41.63
C SER A 8 -1.62 1.23 40.20
N MET A 9 -2.67 1.86 39.73
CA MET A 9 -3.10 1.86 38.32
C MET A 9 -2.71 3.21 37.70
N ALA A 10 -1.51 3.30 37.21
CA ALA A 10 -1.06 4.45 36.43
C ALA A 10 -0.13 3.97 35.33
N THR A 11 -0.44 4.34 34.11
CA THR A 11 0.33 4.36 32.89
C THR A 11 -0.28 3.59 31.73
N LEU A 12 -1.19 4.25 31.00
CA LEU A 12 -1.43 3.93 29.59
C LEU A 12 -2.15 5.09 28.83
N LEU A 13 -1.63 6.32 28.92
CA LEU A 13 -2.24 7.47 28.19
C LEU A 13 -1.24 8.35 27.44
N ILE A 14 0.00 7.90 27.20
CA ILE A 14 1.04 8.79 26.62
C ILE A 14 1.30 8.50 25.12
N SER A 15 0.78 7.42 24.52
CA SER A 15 1.15 7.05 23.15
C SER A 15 0.35 7.73 22.03
N SER A 16 -0.87 8.23 22.28
CA SER A 16 -1.72 8.75 21.20
C SER A 16 -1.37 10.17 20.74
N SER A 17 -0.86 11.02 21.63
CA SER A 17 -0.49 12.40 21.28
C SER A 17 0.83 12.52 20.51
N ALA A 18 1.78 11.62 20.73
CA ALA A 18 3.04 11.59 20.00
C ALA A 18 2.85 11.17 18.53
N PHE A 19 1.92 10.25 18.26
CA PHE A 19 1.62 9.81 16.90
C PHE A 19 0.93 10.91 16.07
N ALA A 20 0.04 11.70 16.66
CA ALA A 20 -0.64 12.78 15.94
C ALA A 20 0.30 13.95 15.61
N ALA A 21 1.22 14.28 16.49
CA ALA A 21 2.23 15.33 16.25
C ALA A 21 3.22 14.94 15.14
N ASP A 22 3.59 13.67 15.10
CA ASP A 22 4.51 13.12 14.09
C ASP A 22 3.89 13.09 12.69
N PHE A 23 2.58 12.80 12.56
CA PHE A 23 1.88 12.85 11.27
C PHE A 23 1.68 14.27 10.75
N SER A 24 1.59 15.30 11.59
CA SER A 24 1.47 16.69 11.13
C SER A 24 2.62 17.11 10.21
N ALA A 25 3.86 16.85 10.62
CA ALA A 25 5.04 17.14 9.78
C ALA A 25 5.03 16.33 8.47
N THR A 26 4.62 15.06 8.53
CA THR A 26 4.46 14.21 7.35
C THR A 26 3.35 14.73 6.43
N LYS A 27 2.24 15.19 6.99
CA LYS A 27 1.12 15.77 6.26
C LYS A 27 1.54 17.01 5.47
N ASP A 28 2.26 17.95 6.08
CA ASP A 28 2.71 19.17 5.42
C ASP A 28 3.60 18.85 4.20
N LYS A 29 4.51 17.86 4.35
CA LYS A 29 5.32 17.36 3.23
C LYS A 29 4.48 16.68 2.15
N LEU A 30 3.45 15.92 2.52
CA LEU A 30 2.52 15.29 1.57
C LEU A 30 1.73 16.35 0.80
N GLU A 31 1.25 17.39 1.45
CA GLU A 31 0.53 18.49 0.81
C GLU A 31 1.44 19.26 -0.17
N THR A 32 2.70 19.46 0.19
CA THR A 32 3.72 20.00 -0.71
C THR A 32 3.93 19.11 -1.93
N ALA A 33 4.08 17.80 -1.73
CA ALA A 33 4.24 16.84 -2.82
C ALA A 33 2.99 16.74 -3.72
N LEU A 34 1.79 16.91 -3.15
CA LEU A 34 0.53 16.98 -3.90
C LEU A 34 0.43 18.20 -4.81
N ALA A 35 1.04 19.31 -4.43
CA ALA A 35 1.07 20.55 -5.20
C ALA A 35 2.25 20.64 -6.21
N ALA A 36 3.15 19.66 -6.23
CA ALA A 36 4.37 19.71 -7.04
C ALA A 36 4.10 19.61 -8.55
N ASP A 37 4.80 20.40 -9.35
CA ASP A 37 4.65 20.51 -10.82
C ASP A 37 4.96 19.24 -11.59
N ILE A 38 5.68 18.29 -11.00
CA ILE A 38 5.92 16.96 -11.59
C ILE A 38 4.63 16.16 -11.81
N ARG A 39 3.53 16.55 -11.17
CA ARG A 39 2.24 15.88 -11.26
C ARG A 39 1.41 16.45 -12.40
N THR A 40 0.94 15.57 -13.26
CA THR A 40 0.05 15.94 -14.37
C THR A 40 -1.39 16.19 -13.89
N ASP A 41 -2.18 16.97 -14.63
CA ASP A 41 -3.61 17.18 -14.36
C ASP A 41 -4.39 15.87 -14.19
N LYS A 42 -4.03 14.84 -14.99
CA LYS A 42 -4.63 13.49 -14.89
C LYS A 42 -4.29 12.79 -13.56
N GLU A 43 -3.15 13.08 -12.99
CA GLU A 43 -2.77 12.55 -11.68
C GLU A 43 -3.46 13.31 -10.55
N VAL A 44 -3.51 14.63 -10.63
CA VAL A 44 -4.23 15.50 -9.69
C VAL A 44 -5.72 15.16 -9.65
N ALA A 45 -6.37 14.99 -10.80
CA ALA A 45 -7.78 14.59 -10.89
C ALA A 45 -8.12 13.26 -10.15
N ARG A 46 -7.11 12.43 -9.86
CA ARG A 46 -7.28 11.17 -9.15
C ARG A 46 -7.22 11.31 -7.62
N ASP A 47 -6.76 12.45 -7.10
CA ASP A 47 -6.59 12.66 -5.66
C ASP A 47 -7.90 12.49 -4.90
N ARG A 48 -9.00 13.03 -5.44
CA ARG A 48 -10.35 12.89 -4.88
C ARG A 48 -10.77 11.44 -4.63
N ASN A 49 -10.30 10.50 -5.49
CA ASN A 49 -10.65 9.08 -5.40
C ASN A 49 -9.59 8.25 -4.65
N ARG A 50 -8.39 8.79 -4.47
CA ARG A 50 -7.29 8.12 -3.77
C ARG A 50 -7.11 8.61 -2.35
N LYS A 51 -7.61 9.81 -2.04
CA LYS A 51 -7.57 10.44 -0.72
C LYS A 51 -6.19 10.25 -0.04
N PRO A 52 -5.06 10.64 -0.72
CA PRO A 52 -3.73 10.16 -0.35
C PRO A 52 -3.33 10.51 1.09
N VAL A 53 -3.59 11.72 1.56
CA VAL A 53 -3.24 12.13 2.94
C VAL A 53 -3.93 11.21 3.95
N ARG A 54 -5.25 11.05 3.86
CA ARG A 54 -6.02 10.20 4.78
C ARG A 54 -5.64 8.72 4.67
N THR A 55 -5.32 8.26 3.47
CA THR A 55 -4.90 6.86 3.23
C THR A 55 -3.56 6.57 3.89
N LEU A 56 -2.59 7.47 3.74
CA LEU A 56 -1.26 7.33 4.32
C LEU A 56 -1.27 7.53 5.85
N GLU A 57 -2.11 8.45 6.34
CA GLU A 57 -2.40 8.61 7.77
C GLU A 57 -2.94 7.32 8.40
N PHE A 58 -3.96 6.71 7.78
CA PHE A 58 -4.52 5.43 8.23
C PHE A 58 -3.46 4.33 8.32
N PHE A 59 -2.55 4.27 7.34
CA PHE A 59 -1.46 3.31 7.38
C PHE A 59 -0.37 3.64 8.42
N GLY A 60 -0.34 4.87 8.93
CA GLY A 60 0.68 5.34 9.86
C GLY A 60 2.00 5.66 9.17
N PHE A 61 1.95 6.11 7.90
CA PHE A 61 3.12 6.55 7.15
C PHE A 61 3.75 7.80 7.78
N ARG A 62 5.09 7.83 7.84
CA ARG A 62 5.86 8.97 8.37
C ARG A 62 7.07 9.30 7.49
N ASP A 63 7.55 10.52 7.60
CA ASP A 63 8.66 11.06 6.82
C ASP A 63 10.04 10.50 7.15
N ASP A 64 10.15 9.73 8.25
CA ASP A 64 11.37 9.08 8.72
C ASP A 64 11.47 7.59 8.35
N MET A 65 10.47 7.06 7.66
CA MET A 65 10.35 5.63 7.37
C MET A 65 11.21 5.18 6.18
N LYS A 66 11.66 3.93 6.25
CA LYS A 66 12.12 3.16 5.09
C LYS A 66 10.93 2.44 4.47
N VAL A 67 10.58 2.80 3.26
CA VAL A 67 9.35 2.30 2.61
C VAL A 67 9.62 1.66 1.25
N VAL A 68 8.89 0.60 0.94
CA VAL A 68 8.91 -0.06 -0.37
C VAL A 68 7.54 0.04 -1.02
N GLU A 69 7.44 0.62 -2.20
CA GLU A 69 6.25 0.57 -3.04
C GLU A 69 6.38 -0.59 -4.04
N LEU A 70 5.48 -1.56 -3.95
CA LEU A 70 5.40 -2.66 -4.90
C LEU A 70 4.61 -2.23 -6.14
N MET A 71 5.19 -2.47 -7.31
CA MET A 71 4.55 -2.20 -8.61
C MET A 71 4.01 -0.78 -8.73
N PRO A 72 4.87 0.24 -8.69
CA PRO A 72 4.50 1.66 -8.66
C PRO A 72 3.73 2.12 -9.91
N GLY A 73 3.69 1.30 -10.95
CA GLY A 73 3.03 1.61 -12.21
C GLY A 73 3.65 2.82 -12.90
N GLY A 74 2.91 3.90 -13.06
CA GLY A 74 3.39 5.16 -13.63
C GLY A 74 3.92 6.14 -12.57
N GLY A 75 4.13 5.72 -11.31
CA GLY A 75 4.75 6.53 -10.28
C GLY A 75 3.81 7.50 -9.56
N TRP A 76 2.50 7.26 -9.57
CA TRP A 76 1.56 8.18 -8.93
C TRP A 76 1.82 8.34 -7.42
N TYR A 77 1.98 7.23 -6.68
CA TYR A 77 2.36 7.28 -5.27
C TYR A 77 3.85 7.56 -5.09
N THR A 78 4.72 7.10 -6.00
CA THR A 78 6.15 7.43 -6.01
C THR A 78 6.39 8.93 -5.91
N LYS A 79 5.62 9.74 -6.69
CA LYS A 79 5.70 11.21 -6.68
C LYS A 79 5.27 11.86 -5.37
N LEU A 80 4.59 11.12 -4.50
CA LEU A 80 4.20 11.57 -3.17
C LEU A 80 5.13 11.04 -2.08
N LEU A 81 5.40 9.72 -2.10
CA LEU A 81 6.14 9.04 -1.04
C LEU A 81 7.62 9.40 -1.03
N ALA A 82 8.26 9.39 -2.21
CA ALA A 82 9.70 9.59 -2.31
C ALA A 82 10.17 10.96 -1.77
N PRO A 83 9.57 12.11 -2.16
CA PRO A 83 10.01 13.40 -1.64
C PRO A 83 9.71 13.57 -0.14
N VAL A 84 8.67 12.93 0.38
CA VAL A 84 8.32 13.03 1.80
C VAL A 84 9.38 12.39 2.68
N VAL A 85 9.91 11.23 2.29
CA VAL A 85 10.93 10.51 3.10
C VAL A 85 12.37 10.89 2.74
N ALA A 86 12.59 11.74 1.74
CA ALA A 86 13.92 12.03 1.19
C ALA A 86 14.95 12.53 2.21
N ASP A 87 14.51 13.25 3.25
CA ASP A 87 15.41 13.84 4.24
C ASP A 87 15.81 12.88 5.36
N LYS A 88 14.84 12.14 5.90
CA LYS A 88 15.00 11.36 7.13
C LYS A 88 14.83 9.85 6.93
N GLY A 89 14.13 9.44 5.87
CA GLY A 89 13.82 8.05 5.56
C GLY A 89 14.48 7.58 4.28
N GLN A 90 13.93 6.54 3.68
CA GLN A 90 14.38 6.01 2.39
C GLN A 90 13.21 5.41 1.61
N TYR A 91 13.11 5.76 0.34
CA TYR A 91 12.12 5.20 -0.56
C TYR A 91 12.74 4.21 -1.53
N TYR A 92 12.07 3.06 -1.65
CA TYR A 92 12.37 2.01 -2.61
C TYR A 92 11.16 1.74 -3.49
N MET A 93 11.38 1.47 -4.75
CA MET A 93 10.38 0.87 -5.63
C MET A 93 10.83 -0.50 -6.09
N ALA A 94 9.91 -1.46 -6.08
CA ALA A 94 10.18 -2.84 -6.41
C ALA A 94 9.17 -3.38 -7.42
N ILE A 95 9.64 -4.25 -8.31
CA ILE A 95 8.83 -5.05 -9.24
C ILE A 95 8.11 -4.19 -10.28
N GLY A 96 8.48 -4.32 -11.55
CA GLY A 96 7.83 -3.61 -12.66
C GLY A 96 7.97 -2.09 -12.62
N THR A 97 9.15 -1.59 -12.22
CA THR A 97 9.42 -0.19 -11.89
C THR A 97 9.67 0.73 -13.09
N SER A 98 9.92 0.20 -14.27
CA SER A 98 10.45 0.94 -15.43
C SER A 98 9.70 2.22 -15.80
N ARG A 99 8.36 2.22 -15.70
CA ARG A 99 7.56 3.42 -16.00
C ARG A 99 7.66 4.47 -14.91
N ALA A 100 7.68 4.07 -13.63
CA ALA A 100 7.87 4.99 -12.52
C ALA A 100 9.28 5.57 -12.53
N SER A 101 10.31 4.75 -12.76
CA SER A 101 11.70 5.21 -12.92
C SER A 101 11.84 6.29 -14.00
N LYS A 102 11.23 6.05 -15.18
CA LYS A 102 11.24 7.07 -16.26
C LYS A 102 10.50 8.34 -15.87
N ALA A 103 9.41 8.23 -15.11
CA ALA A 103 8.59 9.38 -14.73
C ALA A 103 9.29 10.32 -13.73
N VAL A 104 10.27 9.81 -12.96
CA VAL A 104 10.97 10.58 -11.93
C VAL A 104 12.46 10.79 -12.26
N ALA A 105 12.96 10.23 -13.37
CA ALA A 105 14.36 10.36 -13.77
C ALA A 105 14.75 11.82 -13.98
N GLY A 106 15.84 12.26 -13.33
CA GLY A 106 16.37 13.62 -13.44
C GLY A 106 15.48 14.70 -12.79
N GLN A 107 14.44 14.32 -12.08
CA GLN A 107 13.58 15.26 -11.36
C GLN A 107 14.16 15.59 -9.98
N ALA A 108 14.11 16.86 -9.61
CA ALA A 108 14.56 17.32 -8.30
C ALA A 108 13.80 16.62 -7.16
N GLY A 109 14.50 16.14 -6.14
CA GLY A 109 13.93 15.43 -5.00
C GLY A 109 13.73 13.93 -5.20
N PHE A 110 14.14 13.37 -6.35
CA PHE A 110 14.02 11.92 -6.64
C PHE A 110 15.38 11.22 -6.81
N ASP A 111 16.47 11.91 -6.59
CA ASP A 111 17.85 11.41 -6.68
C ASP A 111 18.15 10.28 -5.67
N LYS A 112 17.43 10.25 -4.56
CA LYS A 112 17.55 9.20 -3.53
C LYS A 112 16.62 8.00 -3.73
N VAL A 113 15.80 7.98 -4.77
CA VAL A 113 14.93 6.84 -5.08
C VAL A 113 15.77 5.62 -5.45
N LYS A 114 15.51 4.49 -4.81
CA LYS A 114 16.20 3.23 -5.09
C LYS A 114 15.26 2.24 -5.76
N VAL A 115 15.79 1.51 -6.73
CA VAL A 115 15.12 0.36 -7.35
C VAL A 115 15.65 -0.91 -6.71
N THR A 116 14.77 -1.87 -6.46
CA THR A 116 15.14 -3.17 -5.89
C THR A 116 14.29 -4.28 -6.49
N ALA A 117 14.63 -5.55 -6.23
CA ALA A 117 14.01 -6.73 -6.83
C ALA A 117 13.95 -6.66 -8.37
N GLU A 118 15.06 -6.22 -9.00
CA GLU A 118 15.14 -6.06 -10.46
C GLU A 118 15.04 -7.39 -11.20
N GLU A 119 15.47 -8.49 -10.58
CA GLU A 119 15.37 -9.87 -11.09
C GLU A 119 13.95 -10.44 -11.02
N ALA A 120 13.02 -9.80 -10.33
CA ALA A 120 11.65 -10.26 -10.21
C ALA A 120 10.96 -10.34 -11.58
N LYS A 121 10.36 -11.49 -11.87
CA LYS A 121 9.69 -11.76 -13.13
C LYS A 121 8.18 -11.74 -12.95
N ILE A 122 7.52 -10.85 -13.68
CA ILE A 122 6.06 -10.85 -13.85
C ILE A 122 5.77 -11.32 -15.26
N TYR A 123 5.05 -12.41 -15.39
CA TYR A 123 4.61 -12.91 -16.68
C TYR A 123 3.19 -13.50 -16.58
N ARG A 124 2.57 -13.66 -17.73
CA ARG A 124 1.25 -14.28 -17.81
C ARG A 124 1.42 -15.69 -18.41
N PRO A 125 1.19 -16.75 -17.62
CA PRO A 125 1.19 -18.11 -18.16
C PRO A 125 0.18 -18.26 -19.29
N GLU A 126 0.46 -19.13 -20.24
CA GLU A 126 -0.45 -19.42 -21.36
C GLU A 126 -1.82 -19.82 -20.82
N GLY A 127 -2.89 -19.28 -21.42
CA GLY A 127 -4.28 -19.49 -21.00
C GLY A 127 -4.69 -18.82 -19.69
N SER A 128 -3.75 -18.24 -18.93
CA SER A 128 -4.06 -17.59 -17.65
C SER A 128 -4.59 -16.16 -17.86
N LYS A 129 -5.58 -15.77 -17.05
CA LYS A 129 -6.03 -14.37 -16.92
C LYS A 129 -5.22 -13.57 -15.92
N PHE A 130 -4.43 -14.24 -15.08
CA PHE A 130 -3.67 -13.67 -13.98
C PHE A 130 -2.17 -13.78 -14.23
N TYR A 131 -1.42 -12.86 -13.66
CA TYR A 131 0.04 -12.90 -13.68
C TYR A 131 0.58 -13.91 -12.66
N ALA A 132 1.66 -14.55 -13.01
CA ALA A 132 2.58 -15.19 -12.08
C ALA A 132 3.63 -14.14 -11.62
N LEU A 133 4.19 -14.38 -10.45
CA LEU A 133 5.31 -13.63 -9.89
C LEU A 133 6.37 -14.63 -9.42
N GLU A 134 7.58 -14.45 -9.92
CA GLU A 134 8.76 -15.19 -9.48
C GLU A 134 9.79 -14.19 -8.97
N ALA A 135 10.20 -14.34 -7.73
CA ALA A 135 11.26 -13.54 -7.11
C ALA A 135 11.69 -14.20 -5.80
N ASP A 136 12.97 -14.08 -5.46
CA ASP A 136 13.54 -14.63 -4.23
C ASP A 136 13.30 -13.71 -3.01
N GLY A 137 13.07 -12.41 -3.24
CA GLY A 137 12.81 -11.43 -2.20
C GLY A 137 12.75 -10.01 -2.73
N LEU A 138 12.61 -9.02 -1.84
CA LEU A 138 12.66 -7.60 -2.22
C LEU A 138 14.09 -7.03 -2.28
N GLY A 139 15.12 -7.79 -1.92
CA GLY A 139 16.51 -7.32 -1.88
C GLY A 139 16.78 -6.25 -0.81
N VAL A 140 15.86 -6.07 0.12
CA VAL A 140 15.93 -5.14 1.26
C VAL A 140 15.35 -5.77 2.51
N SER A 141 15.79 -5.32 3.69
CA SER A 141 15.32 -5.75 5.00
C SER A 141 15.12 -4.56 5.93
N ASP A 142 14.53 -4.81 7.09
CA ASP A 142 14.28 -3.82 8.13
C ASP A 142 13.46 -2.62 7.64
N MET A 143 12.51 -2.88 6.74
CA MET A 143 11.59 -1.87 6.24
C MET A 143 10.50 -1.57 7.26
N ASP A 144 10.16 -0.29 7.38
CA ASP A 144 9.05 0.19 8.21
C ASP A 144 7.70 -0.10 7.57
N MET A 145 7.64 0.02 6.24
CA MET A 145 6.39 -0.13 5.51
C MET A 145 6.61 -0.70 4.11
N VAL A 146 5.74 -1.65 3.73
CA VAL A 146 5.57 -2.10 2.34
C VAL A 146 4.17 -1.73 1.89
N LEU A 147 4.05 -1.11 0.70
CA LEU A 147 2.76 -0.64 0.17
C LEU A 147 2.48 -1.24 -1.21
N THR A 148 1.22 -1.57 -1.46
CA THR A 148 0.75 -1.90 -2.81
C THR A 148 -0.64 -1.35 -3.07
N PHE A 149 -0.84 -0.78 -4.26
CA PHE A 149 -2.09 -0.10 -4.61
C PHE A 149 -2.65 -0.63 -5.93
N ARG A 150 -3.74 -1.39 -5.86
CA ARG A 150 -4.51 -1.91 -7.01
C ARG A 150 -3.70 -2.86 -7.91
N ASN A 151 -2.92 -3.72 -7.29
CA ASN A 151 -2.12 -4.73 -7.96
C ASN A 151 -2.49 -6.16 -7.55
N TYR A 152 -3.00 -6.34 -6.33
CA TYR A 152 -3.26 -7.64 -5.72
C TYR A 152 -4.16 -8.53 -6.60
N HIS A 153 -5.22 -7.95 -7.18
CA HIS A 153 -6.16 -8.64 -8.08
C HIS A 153 -5.55 -9.14 -9.39
N ASN A 154 -4.38 -8.64 -9.77
CA ASN A 154 -3.76 -9.01 -11.05
C ASN A 154 -3.06 -10.37 -11.01
N PHE A 155 -2.74 -10.88 -9.83
CA PHE A 155 -1.92 -12.07 -9.67
C PHE A 155 -2.73 -13.34 -9.40
N SER A 156 -2.18 -14.48 -9.82
CA SER A 156 -2.63 -15.79 -9.38
C SER A 156 -2.46 -15.95 -7.87
N GLU A 157 -3.10 -16.95 -7.28
CA GLU A 157 -2.95 -17.26 -5.85
C GLU A 157 -1.48 -17.46 -5.47
N SER A 158 -0.72 -18.23 -6.26
CA SER A 158 0.72 -18.43 -6.07
C SER A 158 1.51 -17.12 -6.18
N GLY A 159 1.18 -16.26 -7.16
CA GLY A 159 1.83 -14.94 -7.30
C GLY A 159 1.56 -14.01 -6.12
N ARG A 160 0.33 -14.05 -5.56
CA ARG A 160 0.00 -13.31 -4.33
C ARG A 160 0.71 -13.87 -3.10
N ALA A 161 0.85 -15.20 -3.01
CA ALA A 161 1.61 -15.84 -1.93
C ALA A 161 3.08 -15.41 -1.94
N VAL A 162 3.73 -15.37 -3.12
CA VAL A 162 5.09 -14.84 -3.29
C VAL A 162 5.16 -13.38 -2.86
N MET A 163 4.23 -12.53 -3.34
CA MET A 163 4.18 -11.10 -2.98
C MET A 163 4.06 -10.90 -1.47
N ASN A 164 3.15 -11.61 -0.81
CA ASN A 164 2.92 -11.51 0.63
C ASN A 164 4.15 -11.98 1.42
N LYS A 165 4.78 -13.08 0.99
CA LYS A 165 6.01 -13.57 1.63
C LYS A 165 7.15 -12.57 1.52
N MET A 166 7.39 -12.00 0.33
CA MET A 166 8.44 -11.01 0.11
C MET A 166 8.22 -9.75 0.97
N ALA A 167 6.97 -9.29 1.07
CA ALA A 167 6.60 -8.17 1.94
C ALA A 167 6.86 -8.51 3.42
N PHE A 168 6.52 -9.73 3.84
CA PHE A 168 6.78 -10.20 5.20
C PHE A 168 8.27 -10.25 5.52
N ASP A 169 9.06 -10.84 4.64
CA ASP A 169 10.51 -11.00 4.85
C ASP A 169 11.22 -9.64 4.91
N ALA A 170 10.83 -8.68 4.07
CA ALA A 170 11.44 -7.36 4.01
C ALA A 170 11.11 -6.47 5.23
N LEU A 171 9.97 -6.66 5.87
CA LEU A 171 9.54 -5.83 6.99
C LEU A 171 10.27 -6.22 8.29
N LYS A 172 10.56 -5.22 9.12
CA LYS A 172 10.93 -5.45 10.53
C LYS A 172 9.72 -5.89 11.36
N SER A 173 9.94 -6.42 12.58
CA SER A 173 8.86 -6.62 13.56
C SER A 173 8.18 -5.28 13.85
N GLY A 174 6.85 -5.26 13.88
CA GLY A 174 6.04 -4.03 13.95
C GLY A 174 5.90 -3.27 12.64
N GLY A 175 6.59 -3.68 11.58
CA GLY A 175 6.47 -3.07 10.24
C GLY A 175 5.10 -3.31 9.60
N VAL A 176 4.64 -2.35 8.79
CA VAL A 176 3.29 -2.31 8.23
C VAL A 176 3.27 -2.81 6.78
N TYR A 177 2.35 -3.70 6.47
CA TYR A 177 1.96 -4.03 5.10
C TYR A 177 0.63 -3.34 4.78
N ALA A 178 0.66 -2.39 3.85
CA ALA A 178 -0.43 -1.49 3.49
C ALA A 178 -0.98 -1.86 2.11
N VAL A 179 -2.23 -2.32 2.05
CA VAL A 179 -2.82 -2.86 0.82
C VAL A 179 -4.14 -2.17 0.49
N VAL A 180 -4.25 -1.65 -0.73
CA VAL A 180 -5.51 -1.11 -1.28
C VAL A 180 -5.81 -1.80 -2.60
N ASP A 181 -7.01 -2.35 -2.75
CA ASP A 181 -7.42 -2.89 -4.05
C ASP A 181 -8.92 -2.76 -4.31
N HIS A 182 -9.32 -3.07 -5.55
CA HIS A 182 -10.71 -3.01 -6.00
C HIS A 182 -11.53 -4.14 -5.39
N THR A 183 -12.66 -3.79 -4.79
CA THR A 183 -13.55 -4.72 -4.10
C THR A 183 -14.26 -5.62 -5.08
N ARG A 184 -14.20 -6.93 -4.84
CA ARG A 184 -15.12 -7.94 -5.33
C ARG A 184 -16.02 -8.37 -4.17
N ARG A 185 -17.28 -8.63 -4.45
CA ARG A 185 -18.21 -9.13 -3.44
C ARG A 185 -17.71 -10.45 -2.87
N HIS A 186 -17.77 -10.60 -1.56
CA HIS A 186 -17.38 -11.84 -0.88
C HIS A 186 -18.08 -13.06 -1.51
N MET A 187 -17.34 -14.13 -1.73
CA MET A 187 -17.79 -15.39 -2.36
C MET A 187 -18.25 -15.28 -3.81
N GLN A 188 -18.19 -14.12 -4.45
CA GLN A 188 -18.51 -13.99 -5.86
C GLN A 188 -17.49 -14.70 -6.74
N ALA A 189 -17.96 -15.57 -7.62
CA ALA A 189 -17.10 -16.23 -8.60
C ALA A 189 -16.42 -15.20 -9.53
N THR A 190 -15.19 -15.51 -9.94
CA THR A 190 -14.44 -14.66 -10.88
C THR A 190 -14.93 -14.88 -12.31
N ASP A 191 -15.23 -13.81 -13.00
CA ASP A 191 -15.59 -13.77 -14.43
C ASP A 191 -14.76 -12.71 -15.20
N ASN A 192 -15.09 -12.47 -16.47
CA ASN A 192 -14.37 -11.49 -17.28
C ASN A 192 -14.61 -10.04 -16.81
N GLU A 193 -15.76 -9.78 -16.22
CA GLU A 193 -16.17 -8.44 -15.80
C GLU A 193 -15.61 -8.04 -14.45
N ASN A 194 -15.42 -9.01 -13.54
CA ASN A 194 -14.96 -8.72 -12.17
C ASN A 194 -13.52 -9.16 -11.90
N ARG A 195 -12.78 -9.70 -12.86
CA ARG A 195 -11.43 -10.26 -12.68
C ARG A 195 -10.38 -9.28 -12.15
N ARG A 196 -10.58 -7.97 -12.36
CA ARG A 196 -9.70 -6.91 -11.77
C ARG A 196 -10.22 -6.39 -10.43
N ARG A 197 -10.95 -7.24 -9.73
CA ARG A 197 -11.42 -7.02 -8.36
C ARG A 197 -11.03 -8.21 -7.51
N PHE A 198 -10.84 -7.97 -6.22
CA PHE A 198 -10.48 -9.03 -5.30
C PHE A 198 -11.34 -8.99 -4.03
N ASP A 199 -11.68 -10.15 -3.51
CA ASP A 199 -12.47 -10.34 -2.29
C ASP A 199 -11.61 -9.96 -1.06
N PRO A 200 -12.02 -8.96 -0.25
CA PRO A 200 -11.25 -8.52 0.91
C PRO A 200 -11.10 -9.59 1.98
N VAL A 201 -12.09 -10.46 2.16
CA VAL A 201 -12.04 -11.56 3.14
C VAL A 201 -10.96 -12.57 2.73
N LEU A 202 -10.91 -12.89 1.44
CA LEU A 202 -9.88 -13.77 0.89
C LEU A 202 -8.49 -13.11 0.96
N ALA A 203 -8.39 -11.78 0.72
CA ALA A 203 -7.14 -11.04 0.88
C ALA A 203 -6.62 -11.13 2.31
N ILE A 204 -7.49 -10.92 3.30
CA ILE A 204 -7.13 -11.05 4.73
C ILE A 204 -6.59 -12.45 5.01
N LYS A 205 -7.31 -13.50 4.58
CA LYS A 205 -6.89 -14.89 4.76
C LYS A 205 -5.51 -15.18 4.15
N GLU A 206 -5.29 -14.76 2.91
CA GLU A 206 -4.02 -15.00 2.20
C GLU A 206 -2.83 -14.24 2.84
N ILE A 207 -3.05 -12.99 3.25
CA ILE A 207 -2.01 -12.17 3.88
C ILE A 207 -1.69 -12.70 5.29
N GLN A 208 -2.70 -13.11 6.06
CA GLN A 208 -2.47 -13.75 7.36
C GLN A 208 -1.74 -15.10 7.23
N ALA A 209 -1.98 -15.86 6.16
CA ALA A 209 -1.27 -17.11 5.89
C ALA A 209 0.24 -16.90 5.66
N ALA A 210 0.67 -15.71 5.24
CA ALA A 210 2.08 -15.32 5.14
C ALA A 210 2.70 -14.91 6.48
N GLY A 211 1.94 -14.92 7.59
CA GLY A 211 2.42 -14.61 8.94
C GLY A 211 2.00 -13.25 9.50
N PHE A 212 1.35 -12.41 8.70
CA PHE A 212 0.90 -11.10 9.15
C PHE A 212 -0.27 -11.18 10.15
N LYS A 213 -0.35 -10.18 11.02
CA LYS A 213 -1.55 -9.89 11.80
C LYS A 213 -2.38 -8.82 11.09
N PHE A 214 -3.66 -9.08 10.87
CA PHE A 214 -4.61 -8.05 10.47
C PHE A 214 -4.80 -7.06 11.63
N VAL A 215 -4.68 -5.76 11.33
CA VAL A 215 -4.78 -4.68 12.34
C VAL A 215 -6.09 -3.92 12.20
N ASP A 216 -6.37 -3.44 10.98
CA ASP A 216 -7.51 -2.56 10.77
C ASP A 216 -7.89 -2.47 9.29
N MET A 217 -9.08 -1.95 9.03
CA MET A 217 -9.60 -1.58 7.71
C MET A 217 -10.31 -0.24 7.78
N THR A 218 -10.45 0.43 6.63
CA THR A 218 -11.15 1.71 6.56
C THR A 218 -12.06 1.78 5.33
N ASP A 219 -13.17 2.50 5.48
CA ASP A 219 -14.15 2.79 4.42
C ASP A 219 -13.76 4.01 3.54
N LEU A 220 -12.56 4.53 3.68
CA LEU A 220 -12.08 5.72 2.94
C LEU A 220 -12.35 5.65 1.45
N HIS A 221 -12.27 4.47 0.86
CA HIS A 221 -12.45 4.26 -0.58
C HIS A 221 -13.77 3.60 -0.94
N TYR A 222 -14.70 3.50 0.02
CA TYR A 222 -16.04 2.97 -0.22
C TYR A 222 -16.80 3.80 -1.24
N LYS A 223 -17.46 3.13 -2.18
CA LYS A 223 -18.25 3.72 -3.26
C LYS A 223 -19.60 3.01 -3.34
N PRO A 224 -20.65 3.58 -2.73
CA PRO A 224 -21.97 2.95 -2.68
C PRO A 224 -22.59 2.71 -4.06
N ASP A 225 -22.23 3.54 -5.06
CA ASP A 225 -22.75 3.45 -6.42
C ASP A 225 -22.03 2.40 -7.29
N ASP A 226 -20.98 1.76 -6.78
CA ASP A 226 -20.29 0.68 -7.50
C ASP A 226 -20.99 -0.67 -7.23
N GLU A 227 -21.70 -1.18 -8.21
CA GLU A 227 -22.41 -2.45 -8.12
C GLU A 227 -21.51 -3.69 -7.96
N LEU A 228 -20.17 -3.55 -8.03
CA LEU A 228 -19.17 -4.61 -7.93
C LEU A 228 -19.23 -5.68 -9.02
N ARG A 229 -19.97 -5.42 -10.09
CA ARG A 229 -20.23 -6.38 -11.19
C ARG A 229 -19.42 -6.09 -12.44
N TYR A 230 -19.02 -4.84 -12.64
CA TYR A 230 -18.42 -4.39 -13.89
C TYR A 230 -16.92 -4.22 -13.77
N GLU A 231 -16.26 -4.36 -14.91
CA GLU A 231 -14.83 -4.15 -15.07
C GLU A 231 -14.47 -2.71 -14.69
N VAL A 232 -13.43 -2.55 -13.85
CA VAL A 232 -13.03 -1.26 -13.25
C VAL A 232 -12.52 -0.22 -14.28
N GLY A 233 -12.22 -0.64 -15.51
CA GLY A 233 -11.84 0.24 -16.62
C GLY A 233 -13.01 0.71 -17.46
N ARG A 234 -14.25 0.25 -17.24
CA ARG A 234 -15.43 0.79 -17.93
C ARG A 234 -15.60 2.27 -17.60
N LYS A 235 -16.05 3.08 -18.56
CA LYS A 235 -16.27 4.52 -18.37
C LYS A 235 -17.12 4.84 -17.14
N SER A 236 -18.16 4.06 -16.90
CA SER A 236 -19.08 4.23 -15.75
C SER A 236 -18.45 3.89 -14.40
N VAL A 237 -17.35 3.13 -14.38
CA VAL A 237 -16.69 2.65 -13.15
C VAL A 237 -15.34 3.32 -12.92
N THR A 238 -14.66 3.69 -14.00
CA THR A 238 -13.30 4.27 -13.94
C THR A 238 -13.27 5.52 -13.04
N GLY A 239 -12.40 5.47 -12.03
CA GLY A 239 -12.27 6.53 -11.03
C GLY A 239 -13.33 6.47 -9.92
N ASN A 240 -14.37 5.65 -10.05
CA ASN A 240 -15.42 5.50 -9.04
C ASN A 240 -15.63 4.05 -8.54
N SER A 241 -14.69 3.17 -8.83
CA SER A 241 -14.74 1.80 -8.31
C SER A 241 -14.55 1.77 -6.80
N ASP A 242 -15.33 0.93 -6.13
CA ASP A 242 -15.16 0.62 -4.72
C ASP A 242 -13.82 -0.08 -4.47
N ARG A 243 -13.20 0.23 -3.33
CA ARG A 243 -11.91 -0.38 -2.93
C ARG A 243 -11.90 -0.62 -1.44
N TRP A 244 -11.38 -1.77 -1.09
CA TRP A 244 -11.00 -2.05 0.28
C TRP A 244 -9.60 -1.50 0.58
N THR A 245 -9.37 -1.17 1.83
CA THR A 245 -8.11 -0.62 2.35
C THR A 245 -7.80 -1.35 3.66
N LEU A 246 -6.76 -2.18 3.64
CA LEU A 246 -6.43 -3.09 4.73
C LEU A 246 -5.02 -2.83 5.25
N LYS A 247 -4.88 -2.84 6.58
CA LYS A 247 -3.62 -2.65 7.30
C LYS A 247 -3.24 -3.92 8.04
N PHE A 248 -2.03 -4.36 7.82
CA PHE A 248 -1.44 -5.52 8.49
C PHE A 248 -0.12 -5.13 9.15
N VAL A 249 0.30 -5.92 10.15
CA VAL A 249 1.57 -5.75 10.82
C VAL A 249 2.31 -7.08 10.88
N LYS A 250 3.64 -7.04 10.70
CA LYS A 250 4.51 -8.17 11.00
C LYS A 250 4.68 -8.28 12.52
N PRO A 251 4.35 -9.43 13.15
CA PRO A 251 4.50 -9.62 14.59
C PRO A 251 5.92 -9.38 15.10
#